data_d01b0ead7a553a82c1190e13f9e33672
#
_entry.id   d01b0ead7a553a82c1190e13f9e33672
#
_cell.length_a   1.000
_cell.length_b   1.000
_cell.length_c   1.000
_cell.angle_alpha   90.00
_cell.angle_beta   90.00
_cell.angle_gamma   90.00
#
_symmetry.space_group_name_H-M   'P 1'
#
loop_
_entity.id
_entity.type
_entity.pdbx_description
1 polymer ?
#
loop_
_entity_poly.entity_id
_entity_poly.type
_entity_poly.pdbx_seq_one_letter_code
_entity_poly.pdbx_strand_id
1 'polypeptide(L)'
;MCIRDSSNALLGIVHSMAHKTGAAFADYGAHLIHGAANAMYLPKVIAFNAKDETAAKRYAVIADEMKLGGETTEEKIKLLIAYLRGMNDKLNIPQCIKNYGKDSYPTEQGFVPEDVFLERLHDIAVNAIADACTGSNPRQPSVEEMEKLLKCCYYDTEVDF
;
A
#
# COMPACT_ATOMS: atom_id res chain seq x y z
N MET A 1 -17.31 -9.45 -5.28
CA MET A 1 -16.37 -8.97 -6.32
C MET A 1 -14.92 -9.29 -5.98
N CYS A 2 -14.40 -8.85 -4.85
CA CYS A 2 -13.02 -9.16 -4.43
C CYS A 2 -12.63 -10.65 -4.41
N ILE A 3 -13.51 -11.54 -3.93
CA ILE A 3 -13.22 -12.98 -3.85
C ILE A 3 -12.98 -13.59 -5.23
N ARG A 4 -13.76 -13.19 -6.23
CA ARG A 4 -13.64 -13.72 -7.60
C ARG A 4 -12.36 -13.22 -8.30
N ASP A 5 -12.04 -11.96 -8.12
CA ASP A 5 -10.88 -11.35 -8.75
C ASP A 5 -9.58 -11.82 -8.10
N SER A 6 -9.53 -11.90 -6.76
CA SER A 6 -8.37 -12.39 -6.02
C SER A 6 -8.09 -13.89 -6.26
N SER A 7 -9.12 -14.71 -6.44
CA SER A 7 -8.93 -16.14 -6.72
C SER A 7 -8.31 -16.41 -8.10
N ASN A 8 -8.47 -15.50 -9.05
CA ASN A 8 -8.00 -15.66 -10.42
C ASN A 8 -6.69 -14.90 -10.72
N ALA A 9 -6.47 -13.74 -10.07
CA ALA A 9 -5.37 -12.86 -10.38
C ALA A 9 -4.19 -12.97 -9.40
N LEU A 10 -4.38 -13.64 -8.26
CA LEU A 10 -3.50 -13.56 -7.09
C LEU A 10 -3.35 -12.10 -6.60
N LEU A 11 -2.97 -11.95 -5.36
CA LEU A 11 -2.82 -10.64 -4.74
C LEU A 11 -1.33 -10.29 -4.67
N GLY A 12 -1.00 -9.00 -4.76
CA GLY A 12 0.39 -8.53 -4.63
C GLY A 12 0.74 -8.12 -3.20
N ILE A 13 1.90 -7.46 -3.06
CA ILE A 13 2.44 -7.01 -1.76
C ILE A 13 1.54 -6.03 -1.01
N VAL A 14 0.62 -5.33 -1.67
CA VAL A 14 -0.40 -4.50 -0.99
C VAL A 14 -1.16 -5.33 0.05
N HIS A 15 -1.63 -6.50 -0.35
CA HIS A 15 -2.38 -7.40 0.53
C HIS A 15 -1.50 -8.05 1.59
N SER A 16 -0.29 -8.49 1.23
CA SER A 16 0.68 -9.03 2.19
C SER A 16 0.98 -8.03 3.30
N MET A 17 1.27 -6.77 2.94
CA MET A 17 1.48 -5.70 3.90
C MET A 17 0.22 -5.45 4.77
N ALA A 18 -0.97 -5.39 4.16
CA ALA A 18 -2.21 -5.17 4.89
C ALA A 18 -2.56 -6.31 5.85
N HIS A 19 -2.33 -7.56 5.47
CA HIS A 19 -2.50 -8.72 6.34
C HIS A 19 -1.59 -8.64 7.56
N LYS A 20 -0.29 -8.35 7.34
CA LYS A 20 0.70 -8.41 8.43
C LYS A 20 0.65 -7.18 9.33
N THR A 21 0.40 -5.99 8.80
CA THR A 21 0.18 -4.79 9.65
C THR A 21 -1.10 -4.89 10.45
N GLY A 22 -2.20 -5.41 9.86
CA GLY A 22 -3.44 -5.64 10.57
C GLY A 22 -3.29 -6.62 11.74
N ALA A 23 -2.54 -7.71 11.54
CA ALA A 23 -2.25 -8.69 12.58
C ALA A 23 -1.28 -8.15 13.64
N ALA A 24 -0.23 -7.43 13.21
CA ALA A 24 0.84 -6.99 14.09
C ALA A 24 0.40 -5.97 15.14
N PHE A 25 -0.66 -5.20 14.89
CA PHE A 25 -1.12 -4.15 15.80
C PHE A 25 -2.45 -4.48 16.50
N ALA A 26 -3.00 -5.68 16.25
CA ALA A 26 -4.29 -6.09 16.84
C ALA A 26 -4.27 -6.13 18.36
N ASP A 27 -3.17 -6.58 18.96
CA ASP A 27 -2.95 -6.65 20.40
C ASP A 27 -2.79 -5.27 21.05
N TYR A 28 -2.35 -4.29 20.28
CA TYR A 28 -2.24 -2.89 20.70
C TYR A 28 -3.59 -2.13 20.65
N GLY A 29 -4.62 -2.76 20.11
CA GLY A 29 -5.94 -2.16 19.89
C GLY A 29 -6.04 -1.28 18.65
N ALA A 30 -5.00 -1.25 17.81
CA ALA A 30 -5.01 -0.55 16.55
C ALA A 30 -5.48 -1.50 15.44
N HIS A 31 -6.76 -1.47 15.16
CA HIS A 31 -7.34 -2.26 14.09
C HIS A 31 -7.22 -1.52 12.75
N LEU A 32 -6.13 -1.76 12.03
CA LEU A 32 -6.02 -1.34 10.63
C LEU A 32 -7.02 -2.14 9.80
N ILE A 33 -8.15 -1.52 9.47
CA ILE A 33 -9.16 -2.16 8.62
C ILE A 33 -8.52 -2.50 7.27
N HIS A 34 -8.63 -3.76 6.87
CA HIS A 34 -7.97 -4.31 5.67
C HIS A 34 -8.18 -3.44 4.41
N GLY A 35 -9.40 -2.96 4.17
CA GLY A 35 -9.69 -2.09 3.02
C GLY A 35 -8.98 -0.74 3.11
N ALA A 36 -8.94 -0.13 4.29
CA ALA A 36 -8.23 1.14 4.50
C ALA A 36 -6.71 0.97 4.37
N ALA A 37 -6.15 -0.10 4.93
CA ALA A 37 -4.74 -0.43 4.77
C ALA A 37 -4.36 -0.60 3.28
N ASN A 38 -5.13 -1.37 2.53
CA ASN A 38 -4.93 -1.52 1.08
C ASN A 38 -4.99 -0.17 0.35
N ALA A 39 -5.94 0.69 0.69
CA ALA A 39 -6.09 2.01 0.06
C ALA A 39 -4.89 2.93 0.36
N MET A 40 -4.37 2.92 1.60
CA MET A 40 -3.18 3.67 1.99
C MET A 40 -1.90 3.17 1.30
N TYR A 41 -1.76 1.85 1.15
CA TYR A 41 -0.52 1.25 0.62
C TYR A 41 -0.47 1.25 -0.90
N LEU A 42 -1.60 1.16 -1.58
CA LEU A 42 -1.66 1.02 -3.04
C LEU A 42 -0.88 2.11 -3.79
N PRO A 43 -0.97 3.41 -3.49
CA PRO A 43 -0.17 4.43 -4.16
C PRO A 43 1.34 4.22 -4.03
N LYS A 44 1.82 3.78 -2.87
CA LYS A 44 3.24 3.51 -2.59
C LYS A 44 3.72 2.25 -3.33
N VAL A 45 2.90 1.21 -3.33
CA VAL A 45 3.22 -0.04 -4.04
C VAL A 45 3.21 0.15 -5.57
N ILE A 46 2.31 0.98 -6.12
CA ILE A 46 2.37 1.34 -7.54
C ILE A 46 3.70 2.01 -7.87
N ALA A 47 4.16 2.96 -7.06
CA ALA A 47 5.45 3.62 -7.26
C ALA A 47 6.63 2.63 -7.18
N PHE A 48 6.58 1.68 -6.23
CA PHE A 48 7.57 0.61 -6.10
C PHE A 48 7.57 -0.32 -7.32
N ASN A 49 6.41 -0.82 -7.70
CA ASN A 49 6.27 -1.75 -8.82
C ASN A 49 6.59 -1.10 -10.17
N ALA A 50 6.41 0.22 -10.30
CA ALA A 50 6.70 0.96 -11.52
C ALA A 50 8.19 1.00 -11.91
N LYS A 51 9.09 0.52 -11.06
CA LYS A 51 10.49 0.24 -11.42
C LYS A 51 10.64 -1.00 -12.30
N ASP A 52 9.65 -1.90 -12.31
CA ASP A 52 9.54 -2.96 -13.31
C ASP A 52 8.87 -2.41 -14.58
N GLU A 53 9.53 -2.57 -15.73
CA GLU A 53 9.08 -2.01 -17.01
C GLU A 53 7.72 -2.56 -17.44
N THR A 54 7.46 -3.84 -17.18
CA THR A 54 6.19 -4.49 -17.55
C THR A 54 5.04 -3.96 -16.70
N ALA A 55 5.26 -3.82 -15.40
CA ALA A 55 4.29 -3.23 -14.48
C ALA A 55 4.02 -1.76 -14.83
N ALA A 56 5.07 -0.97 -15.11
CA ALA A 56 4.94 0.43 -15.51
C ALA A 56 4.05 0.60 -16.74
N LYS A 57 4.27 -0.21 -17.79
CA LYS A 57 3.43 -0.20 -18.99
C LYS A 57 1.97 -0.53 -18.70
N ARG A 58 1.71 -1.49 -17.81
CA ARG A 58 0.34 -1.85 -17.41
C ARG A 58 -0.35 -0.74 -16.60
N TYR A 59 0.35 -0.07 -15.72
CA TYR A 59 -0.18 1.08 -15.00
C TYR A 59 -0.50 2.25 -15.94
N ALA A 60 0.34 2.48 -16.96
CA ALA A 60 0.06 3.49 -17.98
C ALA A 60 -1.23 3.16 -18.76
N VAL A 61 -1.45 1.89 -19.14
CA VAL A 61 -2.70 1.47 -19.79
C VAL A 61 -3.91 1.72 -18.88
N ILE A 62 -3.80 1.44 -17.58
CA ILE A 62 -4.88 1.73 -16.62
C ILE A 62 -5.18 3.24 -16.60
N ALA A 63 -4.15 4.09 -16.55
CA ALA A 63 -4.32 5.53 -16.57
C ALA A 63 -5.00 6.02 -17.88
N ASP A 64 -4.66 5.42 -19.02
CA ASP A 64 -5.28 5.72 -20.31
C ASP A 64 -6.77 5.31 -20.32
N GLU A 65 -7.11 4.12 -19.87
CA GLU A 65 -8.49 3.65 -19.76
C GLU A 65 -9.33 4.53 -18.82
N MET A 66 -8.70 5.04 -17.76
CA MET A 66 -9.32 5.99 -16.84
C MET A 66 -9.34 7.42 -17.36
N LYS A 67 -8.74 7.70 -18.53
CA LYS A 67 -8.67 9.02 -19.17
C LYS A 67 -8.02 10.09 -18.28
N LEU A 68 -6.96 9.72 -17.56
CA LEU A 68 -6.28 10.62 -16.63
C LEU A 68 -5.34 11.60 -17.33
N GLY A 69 -4.98 11.35 -18.59
CA GLY A 69 -4.02 12.15 -19.36
C GLY A 69 -2.57 11.71 -19.15
N GLY A 70 -1.62 12.57 -19.53
CA GLY A 70 -0.19 12.30 -19.53
C GLY A 70 0.32 11.77 -20.87
N GLU A 71 1.52 12.17 -21.25
CA GLU A 71 2.15 11.77 -22.50
C GLU A 71 3.13 10.60 -22.29
N THR A 72 3.88 10.65 -21.20
CA THR A 72 4.86 9.60 -20.86
C THR A 72 4.29 8.57 -19.88
N THR A 73 4.90 7.38 -19.84
CA THR A 73 4.55 6.34 -18.88
C THR A 73 4.66 6.84 -17.43
N GLU A 74 5.71 7.62 -17.13
CA GLU A 74 5.93 8.16 -15.79
C GLU A 74 4.86 9.20 -15.40
N GLU A 75 4.48 10.07 -16.33
CA GLU A 75 3.39 11.04 -16.09
C GLU A 75 2.07 10.33 -15.83
N LYS A 76 1.73 9.32 -16.63
CA LYS A 76 0.52 8.51 -16.45
C LYS A 76 0.47 7.82 -15.09
N ILE A 77 1.60 7.27 -14.64
CA ILE A 77 1.71 6.64 -13.32
C ILE A 77 1.54 7.68 -12.20
N LYS A 78 2.17 8.85 -12.32
CA LYS A 78 1.98 9.95 -11.34
C LYS A 78 0.53 10.39 -11.26
N LEU A 79 -0.15 10.52 -12.39
CA LEU A 79 -1.56 10.87 -12.44
C LEU A 79 -2.44 9.77 -11.84
N LEU A 80 -2.13 8.51 -12.08
CA LEU A 80 -2.84 7.38 -11.47
C LEU A 80 -2.69 7.40 -9.94
N ILE A 81 -1.46 7.60 -9.42
CA ILE A 81 -1.18 7.73 -7.99
C ILE A 81 -1.96 8.92 -7.40
N ALA A 82 -1.90 10.08 -8.06
CA ALA A 82 -2.63 11.27 -7.62
C ALA A 82 -4.15 11.05 -7.59
N TYR A 83 -4.69 10.36 -8.58
CA TYR A 83 -6.10 10.02 -8.63
C TYR A 83 -6.51 9.11 -7.45
N LEU A 84 -5.73 8.07 -7.16
CA LEU A 84 -6.00 7.16 -6.04
C LEU A 84 -5.91 7.88 -4.69
N ARG A 85 -4.91 8.74 -4.50
CA ARG A 85 -4.81 9.59 -3.30
C ARG A 85 -6.01 10.53 -3.16
N GLY A 86 -6.44 11.15 -4.25
CA GLY A 86 -7.66 11.97 -4.26
C GLY A 86 -8.94 11.19 -3.96
N MET A 87 -9.00 9.90 -4.30
CA MET A 87 -10.10 9.03 -3.87
C MET A 87 -10.06 8.77 -2.36
N ASN A 88 -8.88 8.51 -1.79
CA ASN A 88 -8.71 8.34 -0.36
C ASN A 88 -9.20 9.58 0.41
N ASP A 89 -8.84 10.78 -0.05
CA ASP A 89 -9.30 12.03 0.56
C ASP A 89 -10.83 12.17 0.52
N LYS A 90 -11.45 11.86 -0.61
CA LYS A 90 -12.92 11.89 -0.75
C LYS A 90 -13.63 10.88 0.14
N LEU A 91 -12.99 9.78 0.45
CA LEU A 91 -13.54 8.71 1.31
C LEU A 91 -13.13 8.88 2.78
N ASN A 92 -12.43 9.97 3.13
CA ASN A 92 -11.85 10.20 4.45
C ASN A 92 -10.92 9.07 4.92
N ILE A 93 -10.24 8.41 3.98
CA ILE A 93 -9.20 7.43 4.30
C ILE A 93 -7.88 8.19 4.43
N PRO A 94 -7.16 8.08 5.56
CA PRO A 94 -5.85 8.74 5.71
C PRO A 94 -4.86 8.26 4.65
N GLN A 95 -3.90 9.12 4.33
CA GLN A 95 -2.87 8.81 3.33
C GLN A 95 -1.75 7.91 3.89
N CYS A 96 -1.66 7.75 5.23
CA CYS A 96 -0.60 7.01 5.89
C CYS A 96 -1.06 6.41 7.23
N ILE A 97 -0.30 5.42 7.71
CA ILE A 97 -0.59 4.73 8.97
C ILE A 97 -0.50 5.68 10.16
N LYS A 98 0.45 6.62 10.16
CA LYS A 98 0.67 7.58 11.26
C LYS A 98 -0.57 8.43 11.57
N ASN A 99 -1.40 8.69 10.57
CA ASN A 99 -2.61 9.48 10.72
C ASN A 99 -3.87 8.63 10.93
N TYR A 100 -3.76 7.31 10.78
CA TYR A 100 -4.88 6.39 10.95
C TYR A 100 -5.32 6.36 12.42
N GLY A 101 -6.62 6.54 12.65
CA GLY A 101 -7.21 6.48 13.98
C GLY A 101 -6.98 7.71 14.88
N LYS A 102 -6.36 8.79 14.37
CA LYS A 102 -6.23 10.07 15.13
C LYS A 102 -7.41 10.99 14.88
N ASP A 103 -7.31 11.79 13.81
CA ASP A 103 -8.26 12.85 13.48
C ASP A 103 -9.13 12.46 12.27
N SER A 104 -8.94 11.26 11.77
CA SER A 104 -9.58 10.74 10.58
C SER A 104 -10.17 9.36 10.82
N TYR A 105 -10.85 8.86 9.83
CA TYR A 105 -11.50 7.56 9.85
C TYR A 105 -10.54 6.40 10.16
N PRO A 106 -10.94 5.42 10.95
CA PRO A 106 -12.06 5.41 11.89
C PRO A 106 -11.62 5.91 13.28
N THR A 107 -12.27 6.93 13.76
CA THR A 107 -11.91 7.66 15.00
C THR A 107 -11.96 6.82 16.28
N GLU A 108 -12.69 5.73 16.29
CA GLU A 108 -12.85 4.85 17.45
C GLU A 108 -11.77 3.78 17.57
N GLN A 109 -10.93 3.64 16.57
CA GLN A 109 -9.87 2.64 16.56
C GLN A 109 -8.54 3.30 16.85
N GLY A 110 -7.79 2.71 17.77
CA GLY A 110 -6.49 3.23 18.15
C GLY A 110 -5.53 3.40 16.97
N PHE A 111 -4.72 4.44 17.02
CA PHE A 111 -3.65 4.64 16.05
C PHE A 111 -2.40 3.83 16.43
N VAL A 112 -1.50 3.65 15.48
CA VAL A 112 -0.21 2.98 15.68
C VAL A 112 0.86 4.01 16.06
N PRO A 113 1.36 4.04 17.30
CA PRO A 113 2.48 4.91 17.67
C PRO A 113 3.76 4.54 16.91
N GLU A 114 4.64 5.52 16.77
CA GLU A 114 5.87 5.37 15.99
C GLU A 114 6.84 4.34 16.58
N ASP A 115 6.99 4.35 17.89
CA ASP A 115 7.83 3.39 18.62
C ASP A 115 7.34 1.96 18.44
N VAL A 116 6.04 1.71 18.58
CA VAL A 116 5.42 0.40 18.36
C VAL A 116 5.56 -0.04 16.89
N PHE A 117 5.41 0.89 15.94
CA PHE A 117 5.61 0.59 14.53
C PHE A 117 7.06 0.18 14.24
N LEU A 118 8.04 0.94 14.75
CA LEU A 118 9.46 0.67 14.51
C LEU A 118 9.93 -0.61 15.19
N GLU A 119 9.44 -0.92 16.39
CA GLU A 119 9.73 -2.16 17.10
C GLU A 119 9.31 -3.40 16.29
N ARG A 120 8.15 -3.34 15.64
CA ARG A 120 7.57 -4.48 14.91
C ARG A 120 7.89 -4.51 13.42
N LEU A 121 8.54 -3.48 12.91
CA LEU A 121 8.77 -3.26 11.48
C LEU A 121 9.45 -4.44 10.79
N HIS A 122 10.53 -4.95 11.40
CA HIS A 122 11.29 -6.08 10.84
C HIS A 122 10.43 -7.34 10.72
N ASP A 123 9.72 -7.69 11.78
CA ASP A 123 8.86 -8.88 11.80
C ASP A 123 7.71 -8.75 10.80
N ILE A 124 7.13 -7.55 10.67
CA ILE A 124 6.10 -7.29 9.66
C ILE A 124 6.67 -7.49 8.26
N ALA A 125 7.87 -6.97 7.97
CA ALA A 125 8.50 -7.09 6.66
C ALA A 125 8.81 -8.54 6.30
N VAL A 126 9.44 -9.30 7.21
CA VAL A 126 9.73 -10.71 7.02
C VAL A 126 8.46 -11.52 6.77
N ASN A 127 7.44 -11.32 7.60
CA ASN A 127 6.16 -12.02 7.45
C ASN A 127 5.42 -11.62 6.18
N ALA A 128 5.51 -10.35 5.74
CA ALA A 128 4.90 -9.90 4.50
C ALA A 128 5.56 -10.56 3.27
N ILE A 129 6.88 -10.73 3.30
CA ILE A 129 7.59 -11.45 2.23
C ILE A 129 7.20 -12.92 2.20
N ALA A 130 7.05 -13.56 3.35
CA ALA A 130 6.65 -14.96 3.45
C ALA A 130 5.15 -15.19 3.12
N ASP A 131 4.36 -14.14 2.97
CA ASP A 131 2.94 -14.24 2.62
C ASP A 131 2.76 -14.72 1.18
N ALA A 132 1.80 -15.63 0.96
CA ALA A 132 1.53 -16.22 -0.35
C ALA A 132 1.21 -15.16 -1.43
N CYS A 133 0.63 -14.02 -1.03
CA CYS A 133 0.29 -12.95 -1.96
C CYS A 133 1.55 -12.26 -2.54
N THR A 134 2.68 -12.28 -1.85
CA THR A 134 3.91 -11.63 -2.30
C THR A 134 4.47 -12.28 -3.55
N GLY A 135 4.36 -13.61 -3.68
CA GLY A 135 4.89 -14.37 -4.82
C GLY A 135 4.35 -13.95 -6.18
N SER A 136 3.18 -13.33 -6.24
CA SER A 136 2.54 -12.85 -7.48
C SER A 136 2.83 -11.37 -7.81
N ASN A 137 3.58 -10.67 -6.94
CA ASN A 137 3.91 -9.27 -7.20
C ASN A 137 4.91 -9.15 -8.36
N PRO A 138 4.75 -8.20 -9.29
CA PRO A 138 5.63 -8.09 -10.46
C PRO A 138 7.10 -7.78 -10.09
N ARG A 139 7.33 -7.00 -9.04
CA ARG A 139 8.66 -6.75 -8.49
C ARG A 139 8.76 -7.37 -7.10
N GLN A 140 9.68 -8.32 -6.94
CA GLN A 140 9.89 -9.00 -5.64
C GLN A 140 10.76 -8.12 -4.73
N PRO A 141 10.26 -7.69 -3.56
CA PRO A 141 11.04 -6.89 -2.64
C PRO A 141 12.00 -7.76 -1.81
N SER A 142 13.17 -7.23 -1.48
CA SER A 142 13.96 -7.74 -0.36
C SER A 142 13.33 -7.35 0.98
N VAL A 143 13.82 -7.94 2.09
CA VAL A 143 13.35 -7.56 3.45
C VAL A 143 13.61 -6.07 3.70
N GLU A 144 14.78 -5.57 3.31
CA GLU A 144 15.17 -4.16 3.45
C GLU A 144 14.28 -3.22 2.62
N GLU A 145 13.95 -3.60 1.39
CA GLU A 145 13.02 -2.83 0.55
C GLU A 145 11.60 -2.85 1.13
N MET A 146 11.16 -3.98 1.69
CA MET A 146 9.86 -4.09 2.35
C MET A 146 9.79 -3.19 3.59
N GLU A 147 10.85 -3.14 4.42
CA GLU A 147 10.93 -2.23 5.56
C GLU A 147 10.89 -0.76 5.11
N LYS A 148 11.63 -0.39 4.06
CA LYS A 148 11.59 0.97 3.48
C LYS A 148 10.19 1.31 2.97
N LEU A 149 9.54 0.38 2.27
CA LEU A 149 8.20 0.57 1.74
C LEU A 149 7.16 0.74 2.86
N LEU A 150 7.24 -0.05 3.92
CA LEU A 150 6.40 0.09 5.12
C LEU A 150 6.62 1.46 5.80
N LYS A 151 7.87 1.94 5.88
CA LYS A 151 8.17 3.29 6.37
C LYS A 151 7.54 4.37 5.48
N CYS A 152 7.61 4.22 4.15
CA CYS A 152 6.93 5.14 3.23
C CYS A 152 5.41 5.16 3.46
N CYS A 153 4.81 4.01 3.77
CA CYS A 153 3.39 3.91 4.12
C CYS A 153 3.07 4.51 5.50
N TYR A 154 4.01 4.46 6.45
CA TYR A 154 3.82 5.02 7.78
C TYR A 154 3.95 6.54 7.80
N TYR A 155 4.98 7.10 7.15
CA TYR A 155 5.32 8.53 7.18
C TYR A 155 4.77 9.34 6.00
N ASP A 156 4.15 8.69 5.02
CA ASP A 156 3.74 9.28 3.73
C ASP A 156 4.90 9.86 2.92
N THR A 157 6.06 9.24 2.98
CA THR A 157 7.22 9.63 2.16
C THR A 157 7.17 9.02 0.76
N GLU A 158 7.91 9.58 -0.18
CA GLU A 158 8.02 9.05 -1.54
C GLU A 158 8.80 7.74 -1.58
N VAL A 159 8.52 6.93 -2.62
CA VAL A 159 9.23 5.68 -2.91
C VAL A 159 10.19 5.95 -4.05
N ASP A 160 11.48 6.00 -3.75
CA ASP A 160 12.56 6.39 -4.67
C ASP A 160 13.59 5.27 -4.96
N PHE A 161 13.36 4.05 -4.43
CA PHE A 161 14.23 2.87 -4.50
C PHE A 161 13.66 1.73 -5.32
#